data_55eb3298519deee28e478432ba91fd2e
#
_entry.id   55eb3298519deee28e478432ba91fd2e
#
_cell.length_a   1.000
_cell.length_b   1.000
_cell.length_c   1.000
_cell.angle_alpha   90.00
_cell.angle_beta   90.00
_cell.angle_gamma   90.00
#
_symmetry.space_group_name_H-M   'P 1'
#
loop_
_entity.id
_entity.type
_entity.pdbx_description
1 polymer ?
#
loop_
_entity_poly.entity_id
_entity_poly.type
_entity_poly.pdbx_seq_one_letter_code
_entity_poly.pdbx_strand_id
1 'polypeptide(L)'
;MNIEELFAGIGVVIDDKVFSSDEQGDRIVTIVKELENVRKFPLVKYADLPDNEALSKLTNVSFLLLDWEIEPMQDALGDDAPNVQLGDVLKEENEKRVIEIVKQTLRDSLVPVFIFSNQDIETIKRKLTTSEIDLEKSQIFIKSKSELVEDGALFSKIGEWVDGVSGVYVAKAWENAFIKAKNQFFAEMANNTSHWPKSLFQAAADDSTDPGEEITQAISQNIMSRMLPIEISQEQIDKDSSTPTKEEVLGIMKGQFFLEKGADASMVGDFYKKGSKYYMNIRPTCDCVSREGNSDYVYLLNCGKIKPEQVGDYFENGHFKETIGTAVVGPLFKNCIYRVFFKELKKEEYSQWKGNKVGRILPPIINHITERYGLYVQRQALPRIPKEIVPVIPQEALGKEQNQGCLATLLKPVIKK
;
A
#
# COMPACT_ATOMS: atom_id res chain seq x y z
N MET A 1 -11.65 10.08 15.04
CA MET A 1 -12.51 8.89 14.76
C MET A 1 -12.49 8.01 16.00
N ASN A 2 -13.66 7.52 16.45
CA ASN A 2 -13.76 6.60 17.58
C ASN A 2 -13.19 5.22 17.20
N ILE A 3 -12.62 4.48 18.17
CA ILE A 3 -12.07 3.13 17.94
C ILE A 3 -13.14 2.17 17.39
N GLU A 4 -14.38 2.27 17.85
CA GLU A 4 -15.49 1.45 17.34
C GLU A 4 -15.77 1.73 15.84
N GLU A 5 -15.70 3.00 15.43
CA GLU A 5 -15.84 3.37 14.03
C GLU A 5 -14.64 2.93 13.21
N LEU A 6 -13.45 2.97 13.78
CA LEU A 6 -12.21 2.53 13.12
C LEU A 6 -12.27 1.04 12.76
N PHE A 7 -12.79 0.20 13.66
CA PHE A 7 -12.93 -1.24 13.47
C PHE A 7 -14.33 -1.66 13.02
N ALA A 8 -15.14 -0.73 12.53
CA ALA A 8 -16.47 -1.06 11.99
C ALA A 8 -16.38 -2.13 10.89
N GLY A 9 -17.21 -3.17 11.00
CA GLY A 9 -17.22 -4.29 10.06
C GLY A 9 -17.49 -5.61 10.76
N ILE A 10 -17.16 -6.72 10.09
CA ILE A 10 -17.35 -8.06 10.63
C ILE A 10 -16.11 -8.47 11.42
N GLY A 11 -16.28 -8.75 12.70
CA GLY A 11 -15.25 -9.38 13.52
C GLY A 11 -15.30 -10.90 13.40
N VAL A 12 -14.14 -11.54 13.47
CA VAL A 12 -14.03 -13.00 13.58
C VAL A 12 -13.50 -13.35 14.96
N VAL A 13 -14.14 -14.29 15.64
CA VAL A 13 -13.73 -14.80 16.95
C VAL A 13 -13.46 -16.28 16.85
N ILE A 14 -12.26 -16.70 17.22
CA ILE A 14 -11.83 -18.10 17.27
C ILE A 14 -11.43 -18.42 18.71
N ASP A 15 -12.28 -19.16 19.41
CA ASP A 15 -12.10 -19.51 20.82
C ASP A 15 -13.01 -20.70 21.15
N ASP A 16 -12.49 -21.76 21.78
CA ASP A 16 -13.24 -23.00 22.06
C ASP A 16 -14.44 -22.79 23.01
N LYS A 17 -14.43 -21.70 23.76
CA LYS A 17 -15.51 -21.35 24.70
C LYS A 17 -16.45 -20.26 24.19
N VAL A 18 -16.34 -19.87 22.93
CA VAL A 18 -17.12 -18.78 22.34
C VAL A 18 -18.64 -18.97 22.39
N PHE A 19 -19.11 -20.22 22.49
CA PHE A 19 -20.51 -20.60 22.62
C PHE A 19 -20.89 -21.05 24.04
N SER A 20 -19.99 -20.97 25.04
CA SER A 20 -20.28 -21.32 26.42
C SER A 20 -21.38 -20.43 26.99
N SER A 21 -22.21 -20.99 27.86
CA SER A 21 -23.20 -20.25 28.66
C SER A 21 -22.66 -19.80 30.04
N ASP A 22 -21.47 -20.25 30.41
CA ASP A 22 -20.86 -19.97 31.71
C ASP A 22 -20.10 -18.63 31.66
N GLU A 23 -20.76 -17.55 32.10
CA GLU A 23 -20.17 -16.22 32.19
C GLU A 23 -19.08 -16.08 33.26
N GLN A 24 -19.10 -16.98 34.26
CA GLN A 24 -18.14 -16.95 35.37
C GLN A 24 -16.88 -17.77 35.06
N GLY A 25 -16.97 -18.71 34.12
CA GLY A 25 -15.90 -19.65 33.77
C GLY A 25 -14.89 -19.10 32.75
N ASP A 26 -15.34 -18.34 31.76
CA ASP A 26 -14.43 -17.78 30.76
C ASP A 26 -14.83 -16.37 30.31
N ARG A 27 -13.84 -15.48 30.30
CA ARG A 27 -14.00 -14.06 29.98
C ARG A 27 -14.30 -13.79 28.50
N ILE A 28 -14.05 -14.74 27.61
CA ILE A 28 -14.41 -14.59 26.20
C ILE A 28 -15.91 -14.40 26.02
N VAL A 29 -16.72 -15.10 26.82
CA VAL A 29 -18.18 -14.96 26.76
C VAL A 29 -18.61 -13.52 27.07
N THR A 30 -18.00 -12.90 28.08
CA THR A 30 -18.25 -11.50 28.44
C THR A 30 -17.79 -10.56 27.33
N ILE A 31 -16.58 -10.75 26.77
CA ILE A 31 -16.04 -9.97 25.65
C ILE A 31 -16.95 -10.06 24.42
N VAL A 32 -17.37 -11.26 24.05
CA VAL A 32 -18.29 -11.49 22.93
C VAL A 32 -19.63 -10.80 23.15
N LYS A 33 -20.19 -10.89 24.35
CA LYS A 33 -21.44 -10.19 24.69
C LYS A 33 -21.30 -8.67 24.64
N GLU A 34 -20.19 -8.13 25.12
CA GLU A 34 -19.89 -6.70 24.97
C GLU A 34 -19.87 -6.31 23.48
N LEU A 35 -19.11 -7.03 22.67
CA LEU A 35 -19.00 -6.76 21.24
C LEU A 35 -20.36 -6.83 20.54
N GLU A 36 -21.15 -7.89 20.73
CA GLU A 36 -22.42 -8.11 20.01
C GLU A 36 -23.55 -7.24 20.57
N ASN A 37 -23.73 -7.22 21.91
CA ASN A 37 -24.93 -6.65 22.52
C ASN A 37 -24.78 -5.17 22.86
N VAL A 38 -23.59 -4.75 23.30
CA VAL A 38 -23.34 -3.35 23.68
C VAL A 38 -22.85 -2.55 22.49
N ARG A 39 -21.81 -3.05 21.81
CA ARG A 39 -21.14 -2.34 20.70
C ARG A 39 -21.72 -2.64 19.33
N LYS A 40 -22.60 -3.67 19.21
CA LYS A 40 -23.32 -4.03 17.99
C LYS A 40 -22.43 -4.47 16.82
N PHE A 41 -21.26 -5.05 17.12
CA PHE A 41 -20.43 -5.68 16.09
C PHE A 41 -21.05 -6.98 15.58
N PRO A 42 -21.18 -7.18 14.26
CA PRO A 42 -21.49 -8.49 13.71
C PRO A 42 -20.28 -9.41 13.86
N LEU A 43 -20.45 -10.59 14.44
CA LEU A 43 -19.38 -11.54 14.68
C LEU A 43 -19.61 -12.86 13.95
N VAL A 44 -18.53 -13.39 13.35
CA VAL A 44 -18.44 -14.80 12.95
C VAL A 44 -17.63 -15.53 14.00
N LYS A 45 -18.20 -16.61 14.55
CA LYS A 45 -17.64 -17.31 15.71
C LYS A 45 -17.28 -18.74 15.35
N TYR A 46 -16.09 -19.17 15.74
CA TYR A 46 -15.56 -20.52 15.60
C TYR A 46 -15.15 -21.06 16.97
N ALA A 47 -15.68 -22.23 17.34
CA ALA A 47 -15.23 -22.94 18.54
C ALA A 47 -13.98 -23.78 18.28
N ASP A 48 -13.66 -24.07 17.02
CA ASP A 48 -12.48 -24.78 16.58
C ASP A 48 -11.66 -23.93 15.59
N LEU A 49 -10.40 -24.30 15.39
CA LEU A 49 -9.58 -23.66 14.37
C LEU A 49 -10.16 -23.96 12.97
N PRO A 50 -10.60 -22.93 12.22
CA PRO A 50 -11.09 -23.12 10.86
C PRO A 50 -9.98 -23.67 9.95
N ASP A 51 -10.37 -24.43 8.95
CA ASP A 51 -9.44 -24.89 7.92
C ASP A 51 -9.02 -23.77 6.96
N ASN A 52 -7.99 -24.03 6.15
CA ASN A 52 -7.45 -23.03 5.23
C ASN A 52 -8.48 -22.59 4.17
N GLU A 53 -9.44 -23.45 3.82
CA GLU A 53 -10.50 -23.11 2.87
C GLU A 53 -11.48 -22.11 3.49
N ALA A 54 -11.91 -22.33 4.73
CA ALA A 54 -12.76 -21.43 5.47
C ALA A 54 -12.07 -20.07 5.70
N LEU A 55 -10.79 -20.09 6.11
CA LEU A 55 -9.99 -18.86 6.28
C LEU A 55 -9.88 -18.06 4.99
N SER A 56 -9.64 -18.71 3.86
CA SER A 56 -9.54 -18.03 2.56
C SER A 56 -10.83 -17.34 2.11
N LYS A 57 -11.97 -17.75 2.66
CA LYS A 57 -13.30 -17.15 2.41
C LYS A 57 -13.64 -16.00 3.36
N LEU A 58 -12.84 -15.80 4.41
CA LEU A 58 -13.01 -14.68 5.35
C LEU A 58 -12.42 -13.40 4.75
N THR A 59 -13.07 -12.88 3.73
CA THR A 59 -12.70 -11.61 3.11
C THR A 59 -13.43 -10.44 3.78
N ASN A 60 -12.81 -9.26 3.80
CA ASN A 60 -13.39 -8.04 4.41
C ASN A 60 -13.65 -8.16 5.93
N VAL A 61 -12.79 -8.90 6.63
CA VAL A 61 -12.83 -9.00 8.10
C VAL A 61 -12.20 -7.73 8.69
N SER A 62 -12.86 -7.14 9.67
CA SER A 62 -12.38 -5.92 10.32
C SER A 62 -11.30 -6.21 11.36
N PHE A 63 -11.43 -7.30 12.10
CA PHE A 63 -10.46 -7.79 13.06
C PHE A 63 -10.63 -9.29 13.30
N LEU A 64 -9.55 -9.94 13.72
CA LEU A 64 -9.52 -11.33 14.17
C LEU A 64 -9.22 -11.35 15.68
N LEU A 65 -10.12 -11.91 16.47
CA LEU A 65 -9.90 -12.21 17.87
C LEU A 65 -9.61 -13.71 18.00
N LEU A 66 -8.47 -14.06 18.55
CA LEU A 66 -7.95 -15.42 18.56
C LEU A 66 -7.51 -15.82 19.98
N ASP A 67 -8.05 -16.93 20.49
CA ASP A 67 -7.45 -17.57 21.66
C ASP A 67 -6.17 -18.31 21.26
N TRP A 68 -5.18 -18.20 22.13
CA TRP A 68 -3.94 -18.94 21.97
C TRP A 68 -4.09 -20.43 22.34
N GLU A 69 -4.98 -20.73 23.30
CA GLU A 69 -5.22 -22.06 23.80
C GLU A 69 -6.59 -22.56 23.34
N ILE A 70 -6.64 -23.27 22.25
CA ILE A 70 -7.85 -23.91 21.77
C ILE A 70 -7.78 -25.39 22.14
N GLU A 71 -8.66 -25.80 23.06
CA GLU A 71 -8.77 -27.19 23.45
C GLU A 71 -9.49 -28.00 22.34
N PRO A 72 -8.96 -29.15 21.92
CA PRO A 72 -9.65 -30.00 20.94
C PRO A 72 -10.95 -30.49 21.51
N MET A 73 -12.04 -30.50 20.74
CA MET A 73 -13.32 -31.06 21.18
C MET A 73 -13.12 -32.50 21.68
N GLN A 74 -13.62 -32.79 22.89
CA GLN A 74 -13.51 -34.10 23.55
C GLN A 74 -14.14 -35.24 22.73
N ASP A 75 -15.07 -34.94 21.84
CA ASP A 75 -15.70 -35.93 20.94
C ASP A 75 -14.78 -36.61 19.96
N ALA A 76 -13.58 -36.07 19.73
CA ALA A 76 -12.56 -36.67 18.87
C ALA A 76 -11.72 -37.75 19.55
N LEU A 77 -11.80 -37.83 20.89
CA LEU A 77 -11.10 -38.79 21.72
C LEU A 77 -12.13 -39.75 22.25
N GLY A 78 -12.25 -40.95 21.66
CA GLY A 78 -13.09 -42.00 22.24
C GLY A 78 -12.76 -42.24 23.72
N ASP A 79 -13.73 -42.68 24.54
CA ASP A 79 -13.66 -42.86 25.98
C ASP A 79 -12.51 -43.75 26.50
N ASP A 80 -11.73 -44.38 25.65
CA ASP A 80 -10.67 -45.36 25.96
C ASP A 80 -9.24 -44.88 25.70
N ALA A 81 -8.97 -43.61 25.40
CA ALA A 81 -7.61 -43.13 25.09
C ALA A 81 -6.76 -42.92 26.37
N PRO A 82 -5.50 -43.37 26.44
CA PRO A 82 -4.59 -43.11 27.55
C PRO A 82 -4.22 -41.62 27.65
N ASN A 83 -4.67 -40.99 28.70
CA ASN A 83 -5.03 -39.58 28.84
C ASN A 83 -3.90 -38.55 28.97
N VAL A 84 -2.62 -38.85 28.98
CA VAL A 84 -1.59 -37.86 29.38
C VAL A 84 -0.67 -37.46 28.25
N GLN A 85 -0.23 -38.37 27.39
CA GLN A 85 0.70 -38.04 26.30
C GLN A 85 0.01 -37.51 25.02
N LEU A 86 -1.25 -37.91 24.80
CA LEU A 86 -2.03 -37.47 23.63
C LEU A 86 -2.44 -36.00 23.75
N GLY A 87 -2.77 -35.55 24.95
CA GLY A 87 -3.15 -34.17 25.23
C GLY A 87 -2.05 -33.15 24.91
N ASP A 88 -0.80 -33.47 25.27
CA ASP A 88 0.33 -32.57 25.03
C ASP A 88 0.68 -32.46 23.53
N VAL A 89 0.58 -33.56 22.79
CA VAL A 89 0.82 -33.60 21.33
C VAL A 89 -0.25 -32.79 20.59
N LEU A 90 -1.53 -32.93 20.99
CA LEU A 90 -2.64 -32.20 20.39
C LEU A 90 -2.55 -30.69 20.70
N LYS A 91 -2.10 -30.32 21.90
CA LYS A 91 -1.85 -28.91 22.26
C LYS A 91 -0.74 -28.30 21.39
N GLU A 92 0.37 -29.00 21.20
CA GLU A 92 1.46 -28.54 20.34
C GLU A 92 1.00 -28.41 18.86
N GLU A 93 0.17 -29.31 18.39
CA GLU A 93 -0.37 -29.26 17.03
C GLU A 93 -1.33 -28.08 16.84
N ASN A 94 -2.24 -27.86 17.79
CA ASN A 94 -3.14 -26.71 17.78
C ASN A 94 -2.36 -25.39 17.84
N GLU A 95 -1.34 -25.31 18.68
CA GLU A 95 -0.47 -24.13 18.75
C GLU A 95 0.23 -23.85 17.41
N LYS A 96 0.75 -24.87 16.74
CA LYS A 96 1.32 -24.71 15.40
C LYS A 96 0.29 -24.21 14.38
N ARG A 97 -0.96 -24.69 14.47
CA ARG A 97 -2.05 -24.21 13.61
C ARG A 97 -2.43 -22.76 13.91
N VAL A 98 -2.48 -22.36 15.20
CA VAL A 98 -2.68 -20.95 15.59
C VAL A 98 -1.62 -20.06 14.99
N ILE A 99 -0.33 -20.43 15.10
CA ILE A 99 0.79 -19.71 14.50
C ILE A 99 0.65 -19.62 12.98
N GLU A 100 0.22 -20.69 12.31
CA GLU A 100 0.02 -20.69 10.86
C GLU A 100 -1.12 -19.77 10.44
N ILE A 101 -2.24 -19.75 11.18
CA ILE A 101 -3.34 -18.79 10.95
C ILE A 101 -2.84 -17.35 11.07
N VAL A 102 -2.07 -17.05 12.11
CA VAL A 102 -1.48 -15.73 12.29
C VAL A 102 -0.56 -15.37 11.11
N LYS A 103 0.35 -16.26 10.72
CA LYS A 103 1.23 -16.05 9.57
C LYS A 103 0.47 -15.80 8.28
N GLN A 104 -0.54 -16.62 8.01
CA GLN A 104 -1.37 -16.46 6.82
C GLN A 104 -2.10 -15.14 6.82
N THR A 105 -2.71 -14.75 7.94
CA THR A 105 -3.41 -13.47 8.09
C THR A 105 -2.46 -12.30 7.84
N LEU A 106 -1.26 -12.32 8.43
CA LEU A 106 -0.26 -11.25 8.24
C LEU A 106 0.28 -11.16 6.82
N ARG A 107 0.37 -12.28 6.10
CA ARG A 107 0.87 -12.33 4.73
C ARG A 107 -0.17 -11.81 3.73
N ASP A 108 -1.42 -12.19 3.92
CA ASP A 108 -2.46 -12.07 2.90
C ASP A 108 -3.40 -10.86 3.15
N SER A 109 -3.35 -10.26 4.36
CA SER A 109 -4.23 -9.16 4.73
C SER A 109 -3.62 -8.20 5.76
N LEU A 110 -4.24 -7.03 5.90
CA LEU A 110 -3.92 -6.07 6.97
C LEU A 110 -4.97 -6.14 8.10
N VAL A 111 -5.52 -7.32 8.36
CA VAL A 111 -6.50 -7.54 9.44
C VAL A 111 -5.77 -7.55 10.77
N PRO A 112 -6.11 -6.66 11.72
CA PRO A 112 -5.57 -6.70 13.08
C PRO A 112 -5.91 -8.01 13.77
N VAL A 113 -4.92 -8.63 14.40
CA VAL A 113 -5.05 -9.89 15.13
C VAL A 113 -4.94 -9.61 16.63
N PHE A 114 -6.00 -9.83 17.36
CA PHE A 114 -6.07 -9.69 18.81
C PHE A 114 -5.95 -11.08 19.45
N ILE A 115 -4.80 -11.36 20.08
CA ILE A 115 -4.56 -12.61 20.78
C ILE A 115 -4.85 -12.40 22.27
N PHE A 116 -5.85 -13.07 22.79
CA PHE A 116 -6.24 -13.04 24.21
C PHE A 116 -6.09 -14.42 24.82
N SER A 117 -5.26 -14.54 25.84
CA SER A 117 -4.96 -15.82 26.47
C SER A 117 -4.85 -15.70 27.98
N ASN A 118 -5.00 -16.83 28.67
CA ASN A 118 -4.67 -16.97 30.09
C ASN A 118 -3.20 -17.38 30.32
N GLN A 119 -2.47 -17.76 29.27
CA GLN A 119 -1.04 -18.06 29.32
C GLN A 119 -0.20 -16.80 29.54
N ASP A 120 1.04 -17.03 29.93
CA ASP A 120 2.05 -15.99 30.03
C ASP A 120 2.34 -15.34 28.66
N ILE A 121 2.10 -14.06 28.58
CA ILE A 121 2.21 -13.26 27.35
C ILE A 121 3.62 -13.29 26.77
N GLU A 122 4.66 -13.28 27.62
CA GLU A 122 6.05 -13.32 27.15
C GLU A 122 6.40 -14.67 26.52
N THR A 123 5.76 -15.75 26.97
CA THR A 123 5.89 -17.07 26.34
C THR A 123 5.26 -17.08 24.96
N ILE A 124 4.07 -16.49 24.79
CA ILE A 124 3.40 -16.35 23.47
C ILE A 124 4.25 -15.52 22.53
N LYS A 125 4.71 -14.35 22.96
CA LYS A 125 5.59 -13.47 22.16
C LYS A 125 6.83 -14.19 21.69
N ARG A 126 7.51 -14.92 22.59
CA ARG A 126 8.71 -15.71 22.27
C ARG A 126 8.42 -16.76 21.19
N LYS A 127 7.30 -17.49 21.29
CA LYS A 127 6.91 -18.51 20.31
C LYS A 127 6.63 -17.88 18.93
N LEU A 128 5.91 -16.75 18.88
CA LEU A 128 5.66 -16.02 17.65
C LEU A 128 6.97 -15.51 17.02
N THR A 129 7.87 -14.93 17.81
CA THR A 129 9.17 -14.45 17.34
C THR A 129 10.05 -15.62 16.84
N THR A 130 10.07 -16.75 17.56
CA THR A 130 10.79 -17.96 17.11
C THR A 130 10.23 -18.50 15.79
N SER A 131 8.96 -18.24 15.52
CA SER A 131 8.29 -18.58 14.27
C SER A 131 8.46 -17.51 13.18
N GLU A 132 9.44 -16.61 13.30
CA GLU A 132 9.77 -15.57 12.32
C GLU A 132 8.67 -14.49 12.15
N ILE A 133 7.81 -14.29 13.16
CA ILE A 133 6.85 -13.19 13.19
C ILE A 133 7.48 -11.99 13.89
N ASP A 134 7.60 -10.89 13.16
CA ASP A 134 8.08 -9.62 13.69
C ASP A 134 6.93 -8.88 14.40
N LEU A 135 6.92 -8.95 15.73
CA LEU A 135 5.85 -8.36 16.53
C LEU A 135 5.87 -6.82 16.53
N GLU A 136 7.04 -6.20 16.28
CA GLU A 136 7.16 -4.74 16.25
C GLU A 136 6.58 -4.16 14.94
N LYS A 137 6.60 -4.95 13.87
CA LYS A 137 6.13 -4.56 12.54
C LYS A 137 4.78 -5.14 12.16
N SER A 138 4.17 -5.92 13.06
CA SER A 138 2.93 -6.63 12.77
C SER A 138 1.70 -5.92 13.35
N GLN A 139 0.54 -6.19 12.76
CA GLN A 139 -0.77 -5.78 13.26
C GLN A 139 -1.29 -6.72 14.36
N ILE A 140 -0.41 -7.18 15.27
CA ILE A 140 -0.76 -8.11 16.36
C ILE A 140 -0.83 -7.35 17.67
N PHE A 141 -1.91 -7.58 18.40
CA PHE A 141 -2.09 -7.12 19.77
C PHE A 141 -2.29 -8.31 20.70
N ILE A 142 -1.44 -8.46 21.71
CA ILE A 142 -1.46 -9.60 22.63
C ILE A 142 -1.73 -9.11 24.03
N LYS A 143 -2.77 -9.67 24.69
CA LYS A 143 -3.12 -9.33 26.06
C LYS A 143 -3.61 -10.54 26.84
N SER A 144 -3.42 -10.49 28.16
CA SER A 144 -4.05 -11.46 29.05
C SER A 144 -5.55 -11.22 29.14
N LYS A 145 -6.34 -12.29 29.08
CA LYS A 145 -7.79 -12.23 29.36
C LYS A 145 -8.07 -11.59 30.73
N SER A 146 -7.13 -11.67 31.68
CA SER A 146 -7.26 -11.05 32.99
C SER A 146 -7.23 -9.52 33.00
N GLU A 147 -6.64 -8.89 31.98
CA GLU A 147 -6.58 -7.44 31.84
C GLU A 147 -7.88 -6.83 31.26
N LEU A 148 -8.80 -7.67 30.80
CA LEU A 148 -10.04 -7.28 30.11
C LEU A 148 -11.29 -7.49 30.95
N VAL A 149 -11.15 -7.43 32.27
CA VAL A 149 -12.24 -7.77 33.23
C VAL A 149 -13.31 -6.69 33.35
N GLU A 150 -12.91 -5.44 33.19
CA GLU A 150 -13.78 -4.28 33.34
C GLU A 150 -14.53 -3.97 32.03
N ASP A 151 -15.78 -3.53 32.16
CA ASP A 151 -16.58 -3.10 31.01
C ASP A 151 -15.85 -1.97 30.25
N GLY A 152 -15.70 -2.14 28.94
CA GLY A 152 -14.99 -1.20 28.08
C GLY A 152 -13.47 -1.32 28.10
N ALA A 153 -12.87 -2.18 28.93
CA ALA A 153 -11.42 -2.39 29.00
C ALA A 153 -10.83 -2.83 27.66
N LEU A 154 -11.54 -3.67 26.90
CA LEU A 154 -11.14 -4.12 25.57
C LEU A 154 -10.86 -2.94 24.64
N PHE A 155 -11.82 -2.03 24.47
CA PHE A 155 -11.67 -0.89 23.55
C PHE A 155 -10.66 0.15 24.05
N SER A 156 -10.53 0.32 25.36
CA SER A 156 -9.47 1.16 25.94
C SER A 156 -8.09 0.61 25.59
N LYS A 157 -7.89 -0.69 25.77
CA LYS A 157 -6.60 -1.35 25.46
C LYS A 157 -6.28 -1.39 23.96
N ILE A 158 -7.29 -1.63 23.12
CA ILE A 158 -7.13 -1.52 21.67
C ILE A 158 -6.79 -0.08 21.28
N GLY A 159 -7.42 0.92 21.91
CA GLY A 159 -7.11 2.33 21.68
C GLY A 159 -5.67 2.68 22.02
N GLU A 160 -5.19 2.28 23.20
CA GLU A 160 -3.80 2.45 23.63
C GLU A 160 -2.81 1.80 22.63
N TRP A 161 -3.15 0.63 22.09
CA TRP A 161 -2.32 -0.05 21.10
C TRP A 161 -2.32 0.70 19.75
N VAL A 162 -3.49 1.12 19.27
CA VAL A 162 -3.59 1.89 18.00
C VAL A 162 -2.83 3.21 18.08
N ASP A 163 -2.78 3.83 19.27
CA ASP A 163 -1.98 5.03 19.50
C ASP A 163 -0.48 4.82 19.27
N GLY A 164 0.00 3.58 19.47
CA GLY A 164 1.40 3.20 19.20
C GLY A 164 1.66 2.60 17.81
N VAL A 165 0.61 2.40 16.99
CA VAL A 165 0.73 1.73 15.67
C VAL A 165 -0.04 2.52 14.62
N SER A 166 0.53 3.66 14.22
CA SER A 166 -0.08 4.61 13.26
C SER A 166 -0.45 3.96 11.92
N GLY A 167 0.29 2.92 11.50
CA GLY A 167 0.02 2.18 10.27
C GLY A 167 -1.35 1.48 10.28
N VAL A 168 -1.76 0.90 11.41
CA VAL A 168 -3.09 0.29 11.57
C VAL A 168 -4.18 1.35 11.51
N TYR A 169 -3.99 2.48 12.20
CA TYR A 169 -4.93 3.60 12.18
C TYR A 169 -5.20 4.08 10.75
N VAL A 170 -4.13 4.40 10.00
CA VAL A 170 -4.25 4.91 8.63
C VAL A 170 -4.90 3.88 7.70
N ALA A 171 -4.50 2.61 7.81
CA ALA A 171 -5.04 1.55 6.96
C ALA A 171 -6.54 1.33 7.19
N LYS A 172 -6.99 1.30 8.46
CA LYS A 172 -8.42 1.13 8.79
C LYS A 172 -9.24 2.36 8.43
N ALA A 173 -8.71 3.58 8.61
CA ALA A 173 -9.37 4.80 8.17
C ALA A 173 -9.56 4.82 6.64
N TRP A 174 -8.53 4.42 5.89
CA TRP A 174 -8.59 4.30 4.44
C TRP A 174 -9.58 3.22 3.99
N GLU A 175 -9.55 2.05 4.60
CA GLU A 175 -10.45 0.93 4.31
C GLU A 175 -11.92 1.34 4.48
N ASN A 176 -12.26 2.00 5.59
CA ASN A 176 -13.62 2.49 5.85
C ASN A 176 -14.08 3.49 4.79
N ALA A 177 -13.22 4.45 4.41
CA ALA A 177 -13.50 5.39 3.34
C ALA A 177 -13.71 4.68 1.99
N PHE A 178 -12.88 3.68 1.68
CA PHE A 178 -12.99 2.89 0.46
C PHE A 178 -14.29 2.08 0.40
N ILE A 179 -14.63 1.36 1.47
CA ILE A 179 -15.87 0.57 1.55
C ILE A 179 -17.09 1.47 1.36
N LYS A 180 -17.10 2.64 2.01
CA LYS A 180 -18.19 3.63 1.87
C LYS A 180 -18.30 4.14 0.43
N ALA A 181 -17.20 4.57 -0.16
CA ALA A 181 -17.16 5.09 -1.53
C ALA A 181 -17.56 4.02 -2.56
N LYS A 182 -17.04 2.80 -2.41
CA LYS A 182 -17.40 1.65 -3.23
C LYS A 182 -18.90 1.36 -3.19
N ASN A 183 -19.47 1.27 -2.00
CA ASN A 183 -20.89 0.98 -1.82
C ASN A 183 -21.77 2.08 -2.40
N GLN A 184 -21.43 3.35 -2.20
CA GLN A 184 -22.13 4.49 -2.79
C GLN A 184 -22.10 4.44 -4.32
N PHE A 185 -20.94 4.21 -4.92
CA PHE A 185 -20.81 4.12 -6.37
C PHE A 185 -21.69 3.01 -6.95
N PHE A 186 -21.59 1.79 -6.44
CA PHE A 186 -22.35 0.66 -6.99
C PHE A 186 -23.86 0.78 -6.73
N ALA A 187 -24.27 1.33 -5.58
CA ALA A 187 -25.67 1.60 -5.30
C ALA A 187 -26.25 2.63 -6.29
N GLU A 188 -25.52 3.70 -6.59
CA GLU A 188 -25.91 4.71 -7.55
C GLU A 188 -26.00 4.14 -8.98
N MET A 189 -25.02 3.34 -9.39
CA MET A 189 -25.06 2.65 -10.68
C MET A 189 -26.27 1.71 -10.79
N ALA A 190 -26.53 0.91 -9.77
CA ALA A 190 -27.67 -0.01 -9.73
C ALA A 190 -29.03 0.72 -9.73
N ASN A 191 -29.12 1.86 -9.04
CA ASN A 191 -30.33 2.69 -9.03
C ASN A 191 -30.59 3.35 -10.38
N ASN A 192 -29.55 3.68 -11.14
CA ASN A 192 -29.73 4.22 -12.50
C ASN A 192 -30.23 3.13 -13.46
N THR A 193 -29.61 1.98 -13.49
CA THR A 193 -30.04 0.82 -14.29
C THR A 193 -29.27 -0.44 -13.89
N SER A 194 -29.94 -1.60 -13.84
CA SER A 194 -29.29 -2.90 -13.69
C SER A 194 -28.39 -3.29 -14.88
N HIS A 195 -28.53 -2.57 -16.01
CA HIS A 195 -27.77 -2.85 -17.24
C HIS A 195 -26.53 -1.98 -17.43
N TRP A 196 -26.13 -1.21 -16.43
CA TRP A 196 -24.97 -0.33 -16.51
C TRP A 196 -23.68 -1.05 -16.98
N PRO A 197 -23.37 -2.31 -16.57
CA PRO A 197 -22.18 -2.99 -17.05
C PRO A 197 -22.24 -3.24 -18.56
N LYS A 198 -23.43 -3.63 -19.08
CA LYS A 198 -23.62 -3.89 -20.51
C LYS A 198 -23.36 -2.63 -21.35
N SER A 199 -23.80 -1.47 -20.87
CA SER A 199 -23.58 -0.19 -21.57
C SER A 199 -22.10 0.18 -21.63
N LEU A 200 -21.35 -0.02 -20.53
CA LEU A 200 -19.92 0.25 -20.51
C LEU A 200 -19.14 -0.75 -21.39
N PHE A 201 -19.51 -2.04 -21.36
CA PHE A 201 -18.91 -3.06 -22.22
C PHE A 201 -19.14 -2.75 -23.70
N GLN A 202 -20.33 -2.31 -24.07
CA GLN A 202 -20.64 -1.97 -25.46
C GLN A 202 -19.83 -0.75 -25.92
N ALA A 203 -19.72 0.29 -25.08
CA ALA A 203 -18.93 1.48 -25.40
C ALA A 203 -17.44 1.14 -25.61
N ALA A 204 -16.86 0.32 -24.76
CA ALA A 204 -15.47 -0.13 -24.90
C ALA A 204 -15.28 -0.99 -26.17
N ALA A 205 -16.24 -1.86 -26.48
CA ALA A 205 -16.22 -2.68 -27.71
C ALA A 205 -16.30 -1.82 -28.97
N ASP A 206 -17.14 -0.78 -28.97
CA ASP A 206 -17.28 0.16 -30.08
C ASP A 206 -15.96 0.95 -30.31
N ASP A 207 -15.22 1.24 -29.24
CA ASP A 207 -13.89 1.87 -29.31
C ASP A 207 -12.75 0.87 -29.58
N SER A 208 -13.05 -0.42 -29.73
CA SER A 208 -12.07 -1.50 -29.91
C SER A 208 -11.03 -1.56 -28.78
N THR A 209 -11.44 -1.23 -27.54
CA THR A 209 -10.62 -1.31 -26.32
C THR A 209 -11.01 -2.56 -25.51
N ASP A 210 -10.14 -2.92 -24.53
CA ASP A 210 -10.49 -3.99 -23.57
C ASP A 210 -11.55 -3.50 -22.60
N PRO A 211 -12.77 -4.08 -22.60
CA PRO A 211 -13.85 -3.61 -21.73
C PRO A 211 -13.52 -3.75 -20.23
N GLY A 212 -12.71 -4.76 -19.87
CA GLY A 212 -12.30 -4.97 -18.47
C GLY A 212 -11.38 -3.87 -17.98
N GLU A 213 -10.42 -3.43 -18.80
CA GLU A 213 -9.52 -2.32 -18.47
C GLU A 213 -10.27 -0.99 -18.34
N GLU A 214 -11.12 -0.67 -19.32
CA GLU A 214 -11.93 0.57 -19.34
C GLU A 214 -12.83 0.68 -18.11
N ILE A 215 -13.58 -0.38 -17.82
CA ILE A 215 -14.48 -0.42 -16.66
C ILE A 215 -13.69 -0.32 -15.36
N THR A 216 -12.58 -1.05 -15.25
CA THR A 216 -11.74 -1.01 -14.04
C THR A 216 -11.19 0.40 -13.82
N GLN A 217 -10.73 1.08 -14.87
CA GLN A 217 -10.23 2.44 -14.76
C GLN A 217 -11.34 3.42 -14.35
N ALA A 218 -12.50 3.35 -14.98
CA ALA A 218 -13.63 4.22 -14.67
C ALA A 218 -14.11 4.02 -13.21
N ILE A 219 -14.24 2.77 -12.75
CA ILE A 219 -14.64 2.45 -11.37
C ILE A 219 -13.60 2.96 -10.39
N SER A 220 -12.32 2.69 -10.63
CA SER A 220 -11.22 3.08 -9.72
C SER A 220 -11.15 4.60 -9.56
N GLN A 221 -11.24 5.38 -10.65
CA GLN A 221 -11.24 6.84 -10.61
C GLN A 221 -12.44 7.41 -9.85
N ASN A 222 -13.63 6.83 -10.06
CA ASN A 222 -14.84 7.24 -9.35
C ASN A 222 -14.76 6.96 -7.84
N ILE A 223 -14.33 5.76 -7.46
CA ILE A 223 -14.17 5.39 -6.05
C ILE A 223 -13.15 6.33 -5.40
N MET A 224 -11.98 6.54 -6.00
CA MET A 224 -10.96 7.45 -5.48
C MET A 224 -11.47 8.87 -5.29
N SER A 225 -12.23 9.39 -6.25
CA SER A 225 -12.81 10.73 -6.17
C SER A 225 -13.85 10.87 -5.04
N ARG A 226 -14.56 9.78 -4.71
CA ARG A 226 -15.55 9.75 -3.62
C ARG A 226 -14.92 9.55 -2.25
N MET A 227 -13.73 8.96 -2.19
CA MET A 227 -13.00 8.77 -0.93
C MET A 227 -12.41 10.08 -0.38
N LEU A 228 -12.06 11.01 -1.26
CA LEU A 228 -11.35 12.22 -0.87
C LEU A 228 -12.29 13.36 -0.41
N PRO A 229 -11.91 14.14 0.61
CA PRO A 229 -10.73 13.96 1.46
C PRO A 229 -10.93 12.85 2.51
N ILE A 230 -9.89 12.07 2.80
CA ILE A 230 -9.88 11.16 3.95
C ILE A 230 -9.38 11.95 5.14
N GLU A 231 -10.14 11.95 6.23
CA GLU A 231 -9.74 12.60 7.48
C GLU A 231 -8.76 11.72 8.26
N ILE A 232 -7.49 12.03 8.18
CA ILE A 232 -6.43 11.43 8.98
C ILE A 232 -5.94 12.47 9.97
N SER A 233 -6.07 12.18 11.28
CA SER A 233 -5.67 13.08 12.34
C SER A 233 -4.15 13.08 12.51
N GLN A 234 -3.52 14.25 12.37
CA GLN A 234 -2.10 14.41 12.67
C GLN A 234 -1.79 14.10 14.14
N GLU A 235 -2.66 14.53 15.06
CA GLU A 235 -2.54 14.22 16.48
C GLU A 235 -2.47 12.69 16.74
N GLN A 236 -3.26 11.90 15.99
CA GLN A 236 -3.24 10.46 16.11
C GLN A 236 -1.95 9.84 15.56
N ILE A 237 -1.40 10.40 14.49
CA ILE A 237 -0.10 9.97 13.95
C ILE A 237 1.03 10.30 14.92
N ASP A 238 0.99 11.46 15.54
CA ASP A 238 2.05 11.94 16.45
C ASP A 238 2.11 11.16 17.77
N LYS A 239 1.09 10.38 18.12
CA LYS A 239 1.11 9.48 19.28
C LYS A 239 2.05 8.29 19.06
N ASP A 240 2.26 7.88 17.82
CA ASP A 240 3.24 6.87 17.46
C ASP A 240 4.65 7.48 17.54
N SER A 241 5.38 7.13 18.58
CA SER A 241 6.73 7.65 18.84
C SER A 241 7.82 6.91 18.06
N SER A 242 7.48 5.92 17.24
CA SER A 242 8.44 5.17 16.44
C SER A 242 9.11 6.07 15.41
N THR A 243 10.38 5.81 15.13
CA THR A 243 11.14 6.54 14.11
C THR A 243 11.66 5.53 13.09
N PRO A 244 11.21 5.61 11.84
CA PRO A 244 11.62 4.65 10.82
C PRO A 244 13.11 4.78 10.51
N THR A 245 13.78 3.66 10.32
CA THR A 245 15.15 3.58 9.86
C THR A 245 15.29 4.07 8.43
N LYS A 246 16.50 4.40 8.01
CA LYS A 246 16.77 4.82 6.62
C LYS A 246 16.32 3.76 5.60
N GLU A 247 16.54 2.49 5.91
CA GLU A 247 16.15 1.36 5.08
C GLU A 247 14.61 1.26 4.94
N GLU A 248 13.89 1.49 6.02
CA GLU A 248 12.42 1.50 6.02
C GLU A 248 11.88 2.70 5.21
N VAL A 249 12.43 3.89 5.40
CA VAL A 249 12.07 5.06 4.57
C VAL A 249 12.30 4.80 3.08
N LEU A 250 13.43 4.18 2.72
CA LEU A 250 13.69 3.80 1.33
C LEU A 250 12.66 2.77 0.81
N GLY A 251 12.27 1.81 1.65
CA GLY A 251 11.22 0.83 1.32
C GLY A 251 9.86 1.48 1.10
N ILE A 252 9.47 2.41 1.98
CA ILE A 252 8.23 3.18 1.88
C ILE A 252 8.20 4.00 0.59
N MET A 253 9.26 4.77 0.32
CA MET A 253 9.36 5.58 -0.90
C MET A 253 9.31 4.71 -2.16
N LYS A 254 10.01 3.57 -2.17
CA LYS A 254 9.95 2.62 -3.28
C LYS A 254 8.52 2.10 -3.48
N GLY A 255 7.86 1.68 -2.41
CA GLY A 255 6.47 1.19 -2.47
C GLY A 255 5.48 2.20 -3.04
N GLN A 256 5.70 3.51 -2.79
CA GLN A 256 4.88 4.57 -3.37
C GLN A 256 5.07 4.77 -4.88
N PHE A 257 6.26 4.54 -5.39
CA PHE A 257 6.63 4.97 -6.74
C PHE A 257 6.90 3.82 -7.70
N PHE A 258 7.09 2.61 -7.19
CA PHE A 258 7.52 1.49 -7.99
C PHE A 258 6.82 0.19 -7.59
N LEU A 259 6.11 -0.41 -8.54
CA LEU A 259 5.49 -1.72 -8.40
C LEU A 259 6.44 -2.79 -8.96
N GLU A 260 6.94 -3.68 -8.13
CA GLU A 260 7.65 -4.89 -8.58
C GLU A 260 6.65 -5.88 -9.22
N LYS A 261 7.01 -6.49 -10.32
CA LYS A 261 6.19 -7.52 -10.99
C LYS A 261 4.80 -7.06 -11.50
N GLY A 262 4.60 -5.84 -11.91
CA GLY A 262 3.29 -5.41 -12.48
C GLY A 262 2.72 -6.38 -13.54
N ALA A 263 1.44 -6.24 -13.90
CA ALA A 263 0.74 -7.07 -14.88
C ALA A 263 1.55 -7.33 -16.15
N ASP A 264 1.31 -8.46 -16.81
CA ASP A 264 2.03 -8.89 -18.02
C ASP A 264 1.78 -7.98 -19.24
N ALA A 265 0.73 -7.16 -19.22
CA ALA A 265 0.45 -6.19 -20.28
C ALA A 265 1.49 -5.05 -20.31
N SER A 266 1.76 -4.54 -21.52
CA SER A 266 2.58 -3.35 -21.70
C SER A 266 1.82 -2.11 -21.23
N MET A 267 2.44 -1.30 -20.37
CA MET A 267 1.86 -0.05 -19.90
C MET A 267 2.92 1.06 -19.78
N VAL A 268 2.44 2.30 -19.74
CA VAL A 268 3.29 3.45 -19.42
C VAL A 268 3.94 3.26 -18.03
N GLY A 269 5.22 3.61 -17.92
CA GLY A 269 5.98 3.42 -16.67
C GLY A 269 6.63 2.06 -16.52
N ASP A 270 6.36 1.07 -17.39
CA ASP A 270 7.03 -0.21 -17.32
C ASP A 270 8.54 -0.03 -17.40
N PHE A 271 9.23 -0.67 -16.47
CA PHE A 271 10.66 -0.55 -16.30
C PHE A 271 11.35 -1.87 -16.63
N TYR A 272 12.33 -1.79 -17.52
CA TYR A 272 12.98 -2.96 -18.08
C TYR A 272 14.46 -2.97 -17.77
N LYS A 273 15.02 -4.19 -17.60
CA LYS A 273 16.45 -4.43 -17.50
C LYS A 273 16.89 -5.41 -18.57
N LYS A 274 17.76 -4.96 -19.50
CA LYS A 274 18.35 -5.81 -20.53
C LYS A 274 19.88 -5.77 -20.45
N GLY A 275 20.48 -6.86 -19.98
CA GLY A 275 21.89 -6.88 -19.58
C GLY A 275 22.17 -5.91 -18.43
N SER A 276 23.12 -4.98 -18.62
CA SER A 276 23.46 -3.93 -17.64
C SER A 276 22.68 -2.62 -17.82
N LYS A 277 21.83 -2.52 -18.84
CA LYS A 277 21.09 -1.31 -19.19
C LYS A 277 19.67 -1.36 -18.67
N TYR A 278 19.13 -0.17 -18.39
CA TYR A 278 17.76 0.01 -17.92
C TYR A 278 16.99 0.91 -18.87
N TYR A 279 15.69 0.69 -18.97
CA TYR A 279 14.81 1.40 -19.88
C TYR A 279 13.44 1.60 -19.24
N MET A 280 12.76 2.67 -19.65
CA MET A 280 11.43 3.04 -19.17
C MET A 280 10.51 3.21 -20.38
N ASN A 281 9.33 2.58 -20.35
CA ASN A 281 8.31 2.78 -21.35
C ASN A 281 7.54 4.07 -21.06
N ILE A 282 7.50 4.96 -22.05
CA ILE A 282 6.73 6.22 -22.00
C ILE A 282 5.61 6.26 -23.04
N ARG A 283 5.27 5.12 -23.66
CA ARG A 283 4.14 5.05 -24.59
C ARG A 283 2.86 5.48 -23.86
N PRO A 284 2.04 6.39 -24.43
CA PRO A 284 0.80 6.82 -23.82
C PRO A 284 -0.11 5.63 -23.44
N THR A 285 -0.85 5.76 -22.35
CA THR A 285 -1.71 4.67 -21.83
C THR A 285 -2.73 4.20 -22.87
N CYS A 286 -3.36 5.15 -23.60
CA CYS A 286 -4.32 4.84 -24.66
C CYS A 286 -3.72 4.02 -25.82
N ASP A 287 -2.40 4.15 -26.04
CA ASP A 287 -1.70 3.42 -27.11
C ASP A 287 -1.17 2.07 -26.61
N CYS A 288 -1.08 1.87 -25.29
CA CYS A 288 -0.68 0.60 -24.68
C CYS A 288 -1.79 -0.44 -24.72
N VAL A 289 -3.04 -0.04 -24.93
CA VAL A 289 -4.18 -0.95 -25.06
C VAL A 289 -4.01 -1.77 -26.35
N SER A 290 -4.03 -3.10 -26.21
CA SER A 290 -3.96 -4.01 -27.34
C SER A 290 -5.23 -3.89 -28.17
N ARG A 291 -5.07 -3.60 -29.48
CA ARG A 291 -6.17 -3.55 -30.43
C ARG A 291 -5.92 -4.55 -31.56
N GLU A 292 -6.98 -5.17 -32.06
CA GLU A 292 -6.88 -6.08 -33.21
C GLU A 292 -6.14 -5.43 -34.38
N GLY A 293 -5.08 -6.05 -34.86
CA GLY A 293 -4.28 -5.57 -35.98
C GLY A 293 -3.18 -4.57 -35.66
N ASN A 294 -3.02 -4.12 -34.41
CA ASN A 294 -1.92 -3.26 -34.00
C ASN A 294 -0.78 -4.07 -33.36
N SER A 295 0.42 -3.87 -33.90
CA SER A 295 1.62 -4.43 -33.25
C SER A 295 1.88 -3.73 -31.93
N ASP A 296 2.09 -4.51 -30.86
CA ASP A 296 2.45 -3.99 -29.56
C ASP A 296 3.89 -3.46 -29.58
N TYR A 297 4.02 -2.14 -29.47
CA TYR A 297 5.31 -1.46 -29.35
C TYR A 297 5.50 -0.88 -27.95
N VAL A 298 6.76 -0.69 -27.58
CA VAL A 298 7.16 0.09 -26.41
C VAL A 298 8.01 1.28 -26.86
N TYR A 299 7.84 2.42 -26.17
CA TYR A 299 8.65 3.62 -26.41
C TYR A 299 9.61 3.77 -25.25
N LEU A 300 10.83 3.38 -25.44
CA LEU A 300 11.83 3.18 -24.41
C LEU A 300 12.78 4.37 -24.31
N LEU A 301 12.78 5.02 -23.15
CA LEU A 301 13.86 5.93 -22.76
C LEU A 301 14.96 5.17 -22.03
N ASN A 302 16.21 5.46 -22.38
CA ASN A 302 17.36 4.91 -21.66
C ASN A 302 17.44 5.49 -20.25
N CYS A 303 17.78 4.63 -19.27
CA CYS A 303 17.91 5.00 -17.86
C CYS A 303 19.30 4.59 -17.36
N GLY A 304 20.09 5.56 -16.92
CA GLY A 304 21.40 5.32 -16.30
C GLY A 304 21.27 5.24 -14.78
N LYS A 305 21.78 4.17 -14.17
CA LYS A 305 21.88 4.08 -12.71
C LYS A 305 22.86 5.13 -12.18
N ILE A 306 22.43 5.92 -11.19
CA ILE A 306 23.29 6.87 -10.49
C ILE A 306 24.03 6.12 -9.38
N LYS A 307 25.33 6.35 -9.26
CA LYS A 307 26.12 5.76 -8.20
C LYS A 307 25.78 6.42 -6.85
N PRO A 308 25.77 5.67 -5.74
CA PRO A 308 25.37 6.21 -4.44
C PRO A 308 26.11 7.48 -4.02
N GLU A 309 27.42 7.54 -4.32
CA GLU A 309 28.29 8.69 -4.02
C GLU A 309 27.96 9.95 -4.83
N GLN A 310 27.25 9.80 -5.94
CA GLN A 310 26.85 10.89 -6.85
C GLN A 310 25.42 11.38 -6.61
N VAL A 311 24.65 10.70 -5.77
CA VAL A 311 23.22 11.03 -5.58
C VAL A 311 23.05 12.46 -5.08
N GLY A 312 23.93 12.94 -4.19
CA GLY A 312 23.91 14.30 -3.65
C GLY A 312 24.00 15.39 -4.73
N ASP A 313 24.70 15.13 -5.83
CA ASP A 313 24.85 16.09 -6.94
C ASP A 313 23.51 16.36 -7.66
N TYR A 314 22.58 15.43 -7.54
CA TYR A 314 21.25 15.46 -8.17
C TYR A 314 20.14 15.90 -7.21
N PHE A 315 20.47 16.25 -5.96
CA PHE A 315 19.52 16.74 -4.97
C PHE A 315 19.71 18.22 -4.69
N GLU A 316 18.59 18.93 -4.53
CA GLU A 316 18.57 20.32 -4.09
C GLU A 316 17.26 20.61 -3.36
N ASN A 317 17.33 21.14 -2.14
CA ASN A 317 16.17 21.51 -1.32
C ASN A 317 15.12 20.37 -1.16
N GLY A 318 15.58 19.12 -1.03
CA GLY A 318 14.71 17.96 -0.87
C GLY A 318 14.10 17.42 -2.17
N HIS A 319 14.43 18.00 -3.32
CA HIS A 319 13.94 17.58 -4.63
C HIS A 319 15.08 17.12 -5.55
N PHE A 320 14.76 16.29 -6.53
CA PHE A 320 15.69 15.99 -7.60
C PHE A 320 15.86 17.20 -8.51
N LYS A 321 17.13 17.52 -8.84
CA LYS A 321 17.45 18.57 -9.80
C LYS A 321 16.91 18.24 -11.18
N GLU A 322 16.23 19.18 -11.74
CA GLU A 322 15.66 19.06 -13.08
C GLU A 322 16.57 19.67 -14.12
N THR A 323 16.77 18.97 -15.25
CA THR A 323 17.43 19.50 -16.43
C THR A 323 16.54 19.33 -17.65
N ILE A 324 16.76 20.14 -18.67
CA ILE A 324 15.92 20.14 -19.91
C ILE A 324 15.92 18.77 -20.60
N GLY A 325 17.02 18.05 -20.55
CA GLY A 325 17.22 16.81 -21.34
C GLY A 325 17.11 15.53 -20.53
N THR A 326 16.91 15.62 -19.22
CA THR A 326 16.88 14.44 -18.35
C THR A 326 15.96 14.65 -17.16
N ALA A 327 15.46 13.55 -16.60
CA ALA A 327 14.84 13.51 -15.29
C ALA A 327 15.62 12.57 -14.35
N VAL A 328 15.50 12.75 -13.03
CA VAL A 328 16.03 11.84 -12.03
C VAL A 328 14.86 11.26 -11.26
N VAL A 329 14.89 9.95 -11.02
CA VAL A 329 13.80 9.22 -10.38
C VAL A 329 14.35 8.16 -9.44
N GLY A 330 13.64 7.92 -8.36
CA GLY A 330 13.94 6.84 -7.40
C GLY A 330 13.52 7.16 -5.97
N PRO A 331 13.68 6.21 -5.06
CA PRO A 331 14.26 4.88 -5.31
C PRO A 331 13.35 3.96 -6.11
N LEU A 332 13.91 3.20 -7.04
CA LEU A 332 13.20 2.23 -7.88
C LEU A 332 13.78 0.81 -7.67
N PHE A 333 13.86 0.03 -8.74
CA PHE A 333 14.40 -1.32 -8.73
C PHE A 333 15.73 -1.41 -7.96
N LYS A 334 15.81 -2.34 -6.99
CA LYS A 334 16.95 -2.53 -6.08
C LYS A 334 17.33 -1.25 -5.29
N ASN A 335 16.35 -0.44 -4.90
CA ASN A 335 16.53 0.81 -4.16
C ASN A 335 17.51 1.78 -4.82
N CYS A 336 17.64 1.73 -6.14
CA CYS A 336 18.55 2.59 -6.88
C CYS A 336 17.84 3.82 -7.46
N ILE A 337 18.61 4.88 -7.67
CA ILE A 337 18.18 6.11 -8.32
C ILE A 337 18.67 6.09 -9.75
N TYR A 338 17.85 6.55 -10.66
CA TYR A 338 18.10 6.50 -12.09
C TYR A 338 17.97 7.88 -12.73
N ARG A 339 18.82 8.14 -13.73
CA ARG A 339 18.72 9.29 -14.62
C ARG A 339 18.11 8.84 -15.93
N VAL A 340 16.98 9.43 -16.31
CA VAL A 340 16.25 9.16 -17.55
C VAL A 340 16.75 10.12 -18.63
N PHE A 341 17.13 9.62 -19.79
CA PHE A 341 17.69 10.41 -20.89
C PHE A 341 16.64 10.62 -21.99
N PHE A 342 16.11 11.82 -22.12
CA PHE A 342 15.05 12.14 -23.08
C PHE A 342 15.50 12.09 -24.56
N LYS A 343 16.80 12.25 -24.81
CA LYS A 343 17.34 12.21 -26.17
C LYS A 343 17.36 10.82 -26.79
N GLU A 344 17.31 9.78 -25.96
CA GLU A 344 17.58 8.40 -26.36
C GLU A 344 16.29 7.56 -26.43
N LEU A 345 15.26 8.07 -27.11
CA LEU A 345 14.03 7.32 -27.36
C LEU A 345 14.23 6.22 -28.38
N LYS A 346 13.72 5.03 -28.13
CA LYS A 346 13.66 3.90 -29.04
C LYS A 346 12.24 3.37 -29.12
N LYS A 347 11.81 3.01 -30.34
CA LYS A 347 10.58 2.26 -30.59
C LYS A 347 10.96 0.81 -30.86
N GLU A 348 10.45 -0.10 -30.04
CA GLU A 348 10.78 -1.53 -30.09
C GLU A 348 9.51 -2.38 -29.98
N GLU A 349 9.53 -3.61 -30.49
CA GLU A 349 8.42 -4.54 -30.31
C GLU A 349 8.34 -5.07 -28.87
N TYR A 350 7.17 -5.03 -28.27
CA TYR A 350 6.97 -5.47 -26.89
C TYR A 350 7.37 -6.93 -26.65
N SER A 351 7.09 -7.81 -27.60
CA SER A 351 7.45 -9.23 -27.55
C SER A 351 8.92 -9.48 -27.18
N GLN A 352 9.83 -8.59 -27.64
CA GLN A 352 11.26 -8.66 -27.36
C GLN A 352 11.65 -8.13 -25.97
N TRP A 353 10.72 -7.50 -25.26
CA TRP A 353 10.96 -6.84 -23.99
C TRP A 353 10.16 -7.43 -22.82
N LYS A 354 9.07 -8.16 -23.09
CA LYS A 354 8.18 -8.73 -22.06
C LYS A 354 8.96 -9.47 -20.96
N GLY A 355 9.93 -10.34 -21.32
CA GLY A 355 10.74 -11.09 -20.36
C GLY A 355 11.81 -10.29 -19.60
N ASN A 356 11.98 -8.99 -19.95
CA ASN A 356 12.97 -8.11 -19.32
C ASN A 356 12.34 -7.11 -18.34
N LYS A 357 11.01 -7.17 -18.15
CA LYS A 357 10.29 -6.28 -17.25
C LYS A 357 10.67 -6.60 -15.80
N VAL A 358 11.04 -5.59 -15.03
CA VAL A 358 11.44 -5.70 -13.62
C VAL A 358 10.52 -4.93 -12.68
N GLY A 359 9.54 -4.19 -13.23
CA GLY A 359 8.55 -3.47 -12.46
C GLY A 359 7.91 -2.35 -13.28
N ARG A 360 7.19 -1.47 -12.59
CA ARG A 360 6.49 -0.31 -13.15
C ARG A 360 6.63 0.90 -12.26
N ILE A 361 6.92 2.04 -12.85
CA ILE A 361 6.89 3.34 -12.17
C ILE A 361 5.45 3.81 -12.13
N LEU A 362 5.00 4.20 -10.95
CA LEU A 362 3.62 4.60 -10.69
C LEU A 362 3.41 6.12 -10.82
N PRO A 363 2.18 6.57 -11.06
CA PRO A 363 1.81 7.98 -10.84
C PRO A 363 2.10 8.40 -9.38
N PRO A 364 2.45 9.67 -9.09
CA PRO A 364 2.54 10.77 -10.08
C PRO A 364 3.89 10.84 -10.85
N ILE A 365 4.87 10.00 -10.50
CA ILE A 365 6.23 10.09 -11.03
C ILE A 365 6.26 9.88 -12.56
N ILE A 366 5.58 8.84 -13.06
CA ILE A 366 5.57 8.59 -14.51
C ILE A 366 4.87 9.72 -15.27
N ASN A 367 3.80 10.30 -14.71
CA ASN A 367 3.10 11.43 -15.32
C ASN A 367 4.03 12.64 -15.45
N HIS A 368 4.77 12.95 -14.40
CA HIS A 368 5.77 14.03 -14.43
C HIS A 368 6.87 13.79 -15.47
N ILE A 369 7.37 12.55 -15.61
CA ILE A 369 8.38 12.22 -16.62
C ILE A 369 7.83 12.38 -18.04
N THR A 370 6.61 11.89 -18.30
CA THR A 370 5.98 11.99 -19.63
C THR A 370 5.68 13.44 -20.01
N GLU A 371 5.22 14.25 -19.07
CA GLU A 371 5.03 15.70 -19.26
C GLU A 371 6.35 16.40 -19.62
N ARG A 372 7.40 16.15 -18.85
CA ARG A 372 8.74 16.72 -19.12
C ARG A 372 9.31 16.26 -20.44
N TYR A 373 9.09 15.01 -20.82
CA TYR A 373 9.46 14.51 -22.15
C TYR A 373 8.70 15.27 -23.25
N GLY A 374 7.40 15.51 -23.05
CA GLY A 374 6.59 16.33 -23.96
C GLY A 374 7.17 17.74 -24.15
N LEU A 375 7.51 18.42 -23.06
CA LEU A 375 8.18 19.74 -23.10
C LEU A 375 9.55 19.67 -23.78
N TYR A 376 10.29 18.57 -23.54
CA TYR A 376 11.60 18.38 -24.21
C TYR A 376 11.48 18.29 -25.72
N VAL A 377 10.52 17.56 -26.27
CA VAL A 377 10.38 17.39 -27.74
C VAL A 377 9.80 18.62 -28.44
N GLN A 378 9.03 19.45 -27.69
CA GLN A 378 8.44 20.68 -28.21
C GLN A 378 9.43 21.88 -28.26
N ARG A 379 10.61 21.75 -27.62
CA ARG A 379 11.59 22.84 -27.57
C ARG A 379 12.11 23.22 -28.96
N GLN A 380 12.21 24.50 -29.18
CA GLN A 380 12.89 25.05 -30.37
C GLN A 380 14.31 25.49 -30.00
N ALA A 381 15.27 25.14 -30.80
CA ALA A 381 16.63 25.67 -30.66
C ALA A 381 16.68 27.12 -31.17
N LEU A 382 17.10 28.03 -30.31
CA LEU A 382 17.39 29.39 -30.75
C LEU A 382 18.75 29.45 -31.40
N PRO A 383 18.93 30.30 -32.46
CA PRO A 383 20.21 30.52 -33.05
C PRO A 383 21.20 31.08 -32.03
N ARG A 384 22.45 30.71 -32.17
CA ARG A 384 23.51 31.22 -31.29
C ARG A 384 23.72 32.71 -31.55
N ILE A 385 23.71 33.49 -30.47
CA ILE A 385 24.06 34.91 -30.57
C ILE A 385 25.58 35.03 -30.83
N PRO A 386 26.04 35.78 -31.87
CA PRO A 386 27.44 36.04 -32.11
C PRO A 386 28.10 36.68 -30.87
N LYS A 387 29.33 36.25 -30.57
CA LYS A 387 30.04 36.70 -29.34
C LYS A 387 30.27 38.21 -29.35
N GLU A 388 30.36 38.81 -30.53
CA GLU A 388 30.64 40.23 -30.75
C GLU A 388 29.49 41.13 -30.26
N ILE A 389 28.27 40.61 -30.18
CA ILE A 389 27.10 41.38 -29.74
C ILE A 389 26.65 40.98 -28.32
N VAL A 390 27.35 40.03 -27.68
CA VAL A 390 27.07 39.70 -26.26
C VAL A 390 27.69 40.77 -25.37
N PRO A 391 26.92 41.50 -24.54
CA PRO A 391 27.51 42.49 -23.64
C PRO A 391 28.56 41.85 -22.73
N VAL A 392 29.77 42.42 -22.72
CA VAL A 392 30.81 42.03 -21.77
C VAL A 392 30.38 42.56 -20.42
N ILE A 393 29.91 41.68 -19.52
CA ILE A 393 29.65 42.05 -18.13
C ILE A 393 31.01 42.22 -17.43
N PRO A 394 31.37 43.41 -16.96
CA PRO A 394 32.64 43.62 -16.28
C PRO A 394 32.73 42.67 -15.07
N GLN A 395 33.87 42.02 -14.90
CA GLN A 395 34.12 41.08 -13.78
C GLN A 395 33.89 41.72 -12.38
N GLU A 396 33.99 43.04 -12.28
CA GLU A 396 33.73 43.81 -11.07
C GLU A 396 32.26 43.77 -10.64
N ALA A 397 31.32 43.51 -11.55
CA ALA A 397 29.90 43.35 -11.25
C ALA A 397 29.56 41.95 -10.66
N LEU A 398 30.34 40.93 -11.01
CA LEU A 398 30.18 39.56 -10.52
C LEU A 398 30.66 39.34 -9.07
N GLY A 399 31.59 40.23 -8.62
CA GLY A 399 32.16 40.13 -7.23
C GLY A 399 31.28 40.68 -6.09
N LYS A 400 30.22 41.44 -6.43
CA LYS A 400 29.34 42.06 -5.42
C LYS A 400 27.99 41.34 -5.20
N GLU A 401 27.60 40.40 -6.05
CA GLU A 401 26.31 39.70 -5.94
C GLU A 401 26.33 38.34 -5.24
N GLN A 402 27.50 37.87 -4.77
CA GLN A 402 27.55 36.63 -4.01
C GLN A 402 26.99 36.71 -2.58
N ASN A 403 26.56 37.91 -2.14
CA ASN A 403 26.04 38.13 -0.79
C ASN A 403 24.60 38.67 -0.70
N GLN A 404 23.87 38.77 -1.82
CA GLN A 404 22.45 39.12 -1.75
C GLN A 404 21.66 38.33 -2.79
N GLY A 405 20.97 37.29 -2.31
CA GLY A 405 19.97 36.60 -3.12
C GLY A 405 18.88 37.56 -3.56
N CYS A 406 18.84 37.90 -4.85
CA CYS A 406 17.59 38.23 -5.52
C CYS A 406 17.83 38.57 -7.03
N LEU A 407 17.49 37.67 -7.90
CA LEU A 407 17.30 37.89 -9.35
C LEU A 407 15.96 38.58 -9.68
N ALA A 408 15.36 39.25 -8.69
CA ALA A 408 14.00 39.84 -8.80
C ALA A 408 13.96 41.32 -9.17
N THR A 409 15.11 41.97 -9.47
CA THR A 409 15.12 43.47 -9.60
C THR A 409 15.42 43.99 -11.02
N LEU A 410 15.53 43.13 -12.05
CA LEU A 410 15.89 43.56 -13.39
C LEU A 410 14.72 43.69 -14.42
N LEU A 411 13.47 43.62 -13.93
CA LEU A 411 12.30 43.89 -14.80
C LEU A 411 11.43 45.01 -14.22
N LYS A 412 11.97 46.22 -14.10
CA LYS A 412 11.13 47.42 -13.99
C LYS A 412 10.98 48.01 -15.40
N PRO A 413 9.73 48.13 -15.88
CA PRO A 413 9.52 48.83 -17.17
C PRO A 413 9.76 50.34 -16.94
N VAL A 414 10.67 50.89 -17.75
CA VAL A 414 10.82 52.33 -17.86
C VAL A 414 9.68 52.86 -18.71
N ILE A 415 8.60 53.29 -18.05
CA ILE A 415 7.60 54.14 -18.70
C ILE A 415 8.15 55.56 -18.59
N LYS A 416 8.65 56.07 -19.73
CA LYS A 416 8.87 57.52 -19.88
C LYS A 416 7.56 58.15 -20.39
N LYS A 417 7.24 59.23 -19.74
CA LYS A 417 6.13 60.16 -20.10
C LYS A 417 6.34 60.73 -21.51
#